data_481afd9cc8c14b3ded63b02c875fdd9a
#
_entry.id   481afd9cc8c14b3ded63b02c875fdd9a
#
_cell.length_a   1.000
_cell.length_b   1.000
_cell.length_c   1.000
_cell.angle_alpha   90.00
_cell.angle_beta   90.00
_cell.angle_gamma   90.00
#
_symmetry.space_group_name_H-M   'P 1'
#
loop_
_entity.id
_entity.type
_entity.pdbx_description
1 polymer ?
#
loop_
_entity_poly.entity_id
_entity_poly.type
_entity_poly.pdbx_seq_one_letter_code
_entity_poly.pdbx_strand_id
1 'polypeptide(L)'
;MNEKEICFIICTNNLLYAEECMYYIRHLNVPAGYSIDILTVEDAHSMTSGYNEAMQCSHAKYKVYLHHDTFIVHREFLSACIDIFQKNPQIGMIGNVGVHKMPASGVMWDADRYGMLYEQHIYETQLLMNRIESITEQNYLEVEAIDGFIMVTQYDIPWREDLFDKWDFYDASQSMEFIRHGYKVVVPKMEQPWCVHDCGFISLGNYEGERQKFVQEYMDNPR
;
A
#
# COMPACT_ATOMS: atom_id res chain seq x y z
N MET A 1 3.19 17.26 12.92
CA MET A 1 2.50 15.97 12.63
C MET A 1 1.51 15.71 13.75
N ASN A 2 0.28 15.35 13.42
CA ASN A 2 -0.78 15.06 14.41
C ASN A 2 -0.78 13.57 14.72
N GLU A 3 -0.36 13.19 15.94
CA GLU A 3 -0.17 11.80 16.40
C GLU A 3 -1.48 10.99 16.45
N LYS A 4 -2.63 11.64 16.41
CA LYS A 4 -3.96 11.03 16.55
C LYS A 4 -4.83 11.19 15.31
N GLU A 5 -4.22 11.55 14.20
CA GLU A 5 -4.90 11.71 12.92
C GLU A 5 -4.42 10.66 11.93
N ILE A 6 -5.37 10.13 11.17
CA ILE A 6 -5.17 9.15 10.11
C ILE A 6 -5.73 9.78 8.83
N CYS A 7 -4.90 9.92 7.81
CA CYS A 7 -5.31 10.47 6.54
C CYS A 7 -5.36 9.37 5.48
N PHE A 8 -6.52 9.15 4.88
CA PHE A 8 -6.67 8.32 3.69
C PHE A 8 -6.40 9.17 2.45
N ILE A 9 -5.57 8.67 1.56
CA ILE A 9 -5.16 9.35 0.33
C ILE A 9 -5.54 8.45 -0.86
N ILE A 10 -6.41 8.96 -1.72
CA ILE A 10 -6.97 8.22 -2.85
C ILE A 10 -6.71 9.01 -4.13
N CYS A 11 -5.86 8.49 -5.03
CA CYS A 11 -5.79 8.99 -6.40
C CYS A 11 -6.94 8.37 -7.20
N THR A 12 -7.72 9.21 -7.89
CA THR A 12 -8.90 8.72 -8.61
C THR A 12 -9.08 9.40 -9.96
N ASN A 13 -9.55 8.63 -10.92
CA ASN A 13 -10.11 9.07 -12.19
C ASN A 13 -11.55 8.58 -12.39
N ASN A 14 -12.14 7.99 -11.35
CA ASN A 14 -13.52 7.48 -11.36
C ASN A 14 -14.20 7.78 -10.01
N LEU A 15 -15.06 8.77 -10.00
CA LEU A 15 -15.73 9.25 -8.79
C LEU A 15 -16.67 8.19 -8.17
N LEU A 16 -17.25 7.29 -8.96
CA LEU A 16 -18.14 6.24 -8.43
C LEU A 16 -17.34 5.24 -7.59
N TYR A 17 -16.17 4.81 -8.07
CA TYR A 17 -15.27 3.96 -7.30
C TYR A 17 -14.77 4.68 -6.05
N ALA A 18 -14.37 5.95 -6.17
CA ALA A 18 -13.92 6.74 -5.04
C ALA A 18 -15.02 6.90 -3.98
N GLU A 19 -16.28 7.13 -4.37
CA GLU A 19 -17.42 7.22 -3.45
C GLU A 19 -17.64 5.90 -2.70
N GLU A 20 -17.56 4.76 -3.41
CA GLU A 20 -17.69 3.44 -2.78
C GLU A 20 -16.52 3.18 -1.84
N CYS A 21 -15.28 3.45 -2.24
CA CYS A 21 -14.10 3.35 -1.38
C CYS A 21 -14.27 4.20 -0.10
N MET A 22 -14.66 5.45 -0.23
CA MET A 22 -14.93 6.34 0.90
C MET A 22 -16.08 5.84 1.79
N TYR A 23 -17.08 5.18 1.22
CA TYR A 23 -18.15 4.54 2.01
C TYR A 23 -17.58 3.50 2.96
N TYR A 24 -16.70 2.61 2.48
CA TYR A 24 -16.06 1.60 3.33
C TYR A 24 -15.15 2.25 4.40
N ILE A 25 -14.37 3.27 4.05
CA ILE A 25 -13.51 4.00 4.99
C ILE A 25 -14.34 4.60 6.14
N ARG A 26 -15.48 5.24 5.82
CA ARG A 26 -16.36 5.88 6.84
C ARG A 26 -17.04 4.88 7.76
N HIS A 27 -17.04 3.59 7.42
CA HIS A 27 -17.60 2.51 8.24
C HIS A 27 -16.55 1.73 9.04
N LEU A 28 -15.27 2.13 8.99
CA LEU A 28 -14.24 1.56 9.84
C LEU A 28 -14.45 1.95 11.32
N ASN A 29 -14.04 1.08 12.22
CA ASN A 29 -13.97 1.40 13.63
C ASN A 29 -12.77 2.30 13.89
N VAL A 30 -13.01 3.56 14.24
CA VAL A 30 -11.95 4.52 14.56
C VAL A 30 -11.54 4.33 16.01
N PRO A 31 -10.26 4.10 16.31
CA PRO A 31 -9.79 3.94 17.68
C PRO A 31 -10.07 5.20 18.52
N ALA A 32 -10.35 5.00 19.81
CA ALA A 32 -10.68 6.10 20.71
C ALA A 32 -9.60 7.20 20.72
N GLY A 33 -10.01 8.42 20.52
CA GLY A 33 -9.15 9.61 20.48
C GLY A 33 -8.43 9.82 19.14
N TYR A 34 -8.70 9.01 18.12
CA TYR A 34 -8.25 9.25 16.75
C TYR A 34 -9.32 9.93 15.91
N SER A 35 -8.89 10.60 14.85
CA SER A 35 -9.75 11.16 13.79
C SER A 35 -9.29 10.64 12.43
N ILE A 36 -10.24 10.62 11.48
CA ILE A 36 -9.98 10.28 10.08
C ILE A 36 -10.14 11.54 9.25
N ASP A 37 -9.22 11.73 8.30
CA ASP A 37 -9.35 12.64 7.17
C ASP A 37 -9.25 11.85 5.86
N ILE A 38 -9.86 12.36 4.78
CA ILE A 38 -9.84 11.72 3.45
C ILE A 38 -9.49 12.79 2.42
N LEU A 39 -8.38 12.58 1.72
CA LEU A 39 -7.94 13.40 0.60
C LEU A 39 -8.09 12.61 -0.71
N THR A 40 -8.78 13.18 -1.67
CA THR A 40 -8.85 12.66 -3.03
C THR A 40 -7.99 13.52 -3.94
N VAL A 41 -7.21 12.87 -4.81
CA VAL A 41 -6.42 13.53 -5.85
C VAL A 41 -7.02 13.12 -7.19
N GLU A 42 -7.63 14.09 -7.86
CA GLU A 42 -8.20 13.93 -9.20
C GLU A 42 -7.18 14.41 -10.24
N ASP A 43 -7.18 13.80 -11.41
CA ASP A 43 -6.34 14.18 -12.54
C ASP A 43 -4.83 14.24 -12.23
N ALA A 44 -4.34 13.39 -11.31
CA ALA A 44 -2.93 13.28 -11.01
C ALA A 44 -2.12 12.94 -12.29
N HIS A 45 -0.93 13.54 -12.42
CA HIS A 45 -0.04 13.26 -13.55
C HIS A 45 0.54 11.84 -13.49
N SER A 46 0.80 11.35 -12.30
CA SER A 46 1.25 9.99 -11.99
C SER A 46 0.81 9.62 -10.58
N MET A 47 0.91 8.33 -10.20
CA MET A 47 0.61 7.90 -8.84
C MET A 47 1.53 8.58 -7.83
N THR A 48 2.83 8.66 -8.13
CA THR A 48 3.85 9.26 -7.26
C THR A 48 3.63 10.76 -7.05
N SER A 49 3.31 11.52 -8.12
CA SER A 49 3.05 12.95 -8.00
C SER A 49 1.80 13.24 -7.19
N GLY A 50 0.72 12.49 -7.44
CA GLY A 50 -0.52 12.64 -6.67
C GLY A 50 -0.35 12.31 -5.19
N TYR A 51 0.39 11.25 -4.87
CA TYR A 51 0.68 10.88 -3.50
C TYR A 51 1.62 11.88 -2.80
N ASN A 52 2.61 12.44 -3.49
CA ASN A 52 3.46 13.51 -2.95
C ASN A 52 2.64 14.77 -2.62
N GLU A 53 1.80 15.21 -3.54
CA GLU A 53 0.92 16.37 -3.33
C GLU A 53 0.03 16.19 -2.10
N ALA A 54 -0.70 15.08 -2.02
CA ALA A 54 -1.57 14.80 -0.89
C ALA A 54 -0.81 14.60 0.42
N MET A 55 0.36 13.95 0.39
CA MET A 55 1.21 13.78 1.57
C MET A 55 1.61 15.12 2.16
N GLN A 56 1.96 16.10 1.33
CA GLN A 56 2.34 17.45 1.76
C GLN A 56 1.16 18.26 2.32
N CYS A 57 -0.06 17.97 1.86
CA CYS A 57 -1.28 18.62 2.36
C CYS A 57 -1.75 18.06 3.71
N SER A 58 -1.28 16.89 4.13
CA SER A 58 -1.73 16.25 5.38
C SER A 58 -0.71 16.38 6.50
N HIS A 59 -1.17 16.75 7.68
CA HIS A 59 -0.39 16.73 8.91
C HIS A 59 -0.57 15.46 9.75
N ALA A 60 -1.37 14.50 9.27
CA ALA A 60 -1.60 13.23 9.95
C ALA A 60 -0.31 12.43 10.10
N LYS A 61 -0.14 11.77 11.26
CA LYS A 61 0.98 10.85 11.46
C LYS A 61 0.84 9.60 10.61
N TYR A 62 -0.35 9.05 10.54
CA TYR A 62 -0.62 7.83 9.81
C TYR A 62 -1.28 8.18 8.48
N LYS A 63 -0.71 7.70 7.38
CA LYS A 63 -1.27 7.89 6.04
C LYS A 63 -1.60 6.55 5.43
N VAL A 64 -2.79 6.42 4.86
CA VAL A 64 -3.26 5.24 4.16
C VAL A 64 -3.43 5.62 2.69
N TYR A 65 -2.49 5.19 1.86
CA TYR A 65 -2.56 5.35 0.42
C TYR A 65 -3.28 4.14 -0.16
N LEU A 66 -4.29 4.35 -0.95
CA LEU A 66 -5.05 3.24 -1.54
C LEU A 66 -5.62 3.58 -2.91
N HIS A 67 -5.84 2.54 -3.69
CA HIS A 67 -6.56 2.66 -4.94
C HIS A 67 -8.04 2.96 -4.68
N HIS A 68 -8.68 3.67 -5.61
CA HIS A 68 -10.10 3.99 -5.50
C HIS A 68 -11.01 2.75 -5.62
N ASP A 69 -10.51 1.64 -6.16
CA ASP A 69 -11.16 0.35 -6.34
C ASP A 69 -10.82 -0.66 -5.23
N THR A 70 -10.29 -0.17 -4.11
CA THR A 70 -9.96 -0.98 -2.93
C THR A 70 -10.94 -0.69 -1.81
N PHE A 71 -11.64 -1.73 -1.33
CA PHE A 71 -12.68 -1.64 -0.31
C PHE A 71 -12.25 -2.36 0.95
N ILE A 72 -12.02 -1.62 2.03
CA ILE A 72 -11.56 -2.19 3.31
C ILE A 72 -12.77 -2.76 4.05
N VAL A 73 -12.85 -4.09 4.13
CA VAL A 73 -13.96 -4.82 4.77
C VAL A 73 -13.66 -5.20 6.23
N HIS A 74 -12.39 -5.20 6.62
CA HIS A 74 -11.98 -5.47 8.01
C HIS A 74 -12.17 -4.23 8.88
N ARG A 75 -13.21 -4.20 9.70
CA ARG A 75 -13.59 -3.01 10.47
C ARG A 75 -12.52 -2.55 11.48
N GLU A 76 -11.72 -3.46 12.01
CA GLU A 76 -10.63 -3.17 12.96
C GLU A 76 -9.29 -2.84 12.28
N PHE A 77 -9.29 -2.60 10.97
CA PHE A 77 -8.11 -2.31 10.18
C PHE A 77 -7.21 -1.22 10.80
N LEU A 78 -7.80 -0.12 11.24
CA LEU A 78 -7.05 1.00 11.83
C LEU A 78 -6.38 0.61 13.14
N SER A 79 -7.11 -0.07 14.02
CA SER A 79 -6.56 -0.56 15.30
C SER A 79 -5.41 -1.53 15.06
N ALA A 80 -5.56 -2.45 14.11
CA ALA A 80 -4.55 -3.43 13.78
C ALA A 80 -3.25 -2.79 13.27
N CYS A 81 -3.35 -1.82 12.34
CA CYS A 81 -2.18 -1.11 11.81
C CYS A 81 -1.48 -0.25 12.89
N ILE A 82 -2.26 0.52 13.66
CA ILE A 82 -1.72 1.37 14.72
C ILE A 82 -1.00 0.55 15.79
N ASP A 83 -1.57 -0.58 16.18
CA ASP A 83 -0.97 -1.50 17.16
C ASP A 83 0.40 -2.02 16.71
N ILE A 84 0.53 -2.36 15.42
CA ILE A 84 1.80 -2.80 14.83
C ILE A 84 2.83 -1.67 14.90
N PHE A 85 2.47 -0.47 14.47
CA PHE A 85 3.36 0.70 14.48
C PHE A 85 3.79 1.10 15.90
N GLN A 86 2.85 1.15 16.85
CA GLN A 86 3.15 1.55 18.23
C GLN A 86 4.08 0.58 18.94
N LYS A 87 3.96 -0.71 18.66
CA LYS A 87 4.83 -1.75 19.23
C LYS A 87 6.20 -1.81 18.53
N ASN A 88 6.29 -1.34 17.30
CA ASN A 88 7.49 -1.45 16.47
C ASN A 88 7.78 -0.15 15.70
N PRO A 89 8.40 0.85 16.31
CA PRO A 89 8.70 2.14 15.65
C PRO A 89 9.60 2.02 14.41
N GLN A 90 10.31 0.91 14.24
CA GLN A 90 11.13 0.66 13.05
C GLN A 90 10.30 0.24 11.83
N ILE A 91 9.03 -0.14 11.99
CA ILE A 91 8.16 -0.42 10.85
C ILE A 91 7.72 0.91 10.29
N GLY A 92 8.11 1.20 9.06
CA GLY A 92 7.72 2.43 8.35
C GLY A 92 6.48 2.27 7.50
N MET A 93 6.27 1.06 6.95
CA MET A 93 5.20 0.79 6.00
C MET A 93 4.56 -0.58 6.25
N ILE A 94 3.24 -0.62 6.13
CA ILE A 94 2.42 -1.83 6.19
C ILE A 94 1.66 -1.96 4.86
N GLY A 95 1.74 -3.13 4.22
CA GLY A 95 0.90 -3.51 3.08
C GLY A 95 -0.01 -4.68 3.41
N ASN A 96 -0.97 -4.95 2.53
CA ASN A 96 -1.88 -6.08 2.69
C ASN A 96 -1.38 -7.35 2.01
N VAL A 97 -0.64 -7.19 0.92
CA VAL A 97 0.05 -8.24 0.17
C VAL A 97 1.46 -7.77 -0.17
N GLY A 98 2.42 -8.66 -0.15
CA GLY A 98 3.81 -8.34 -0.51
C GLY A 98 4.64 -9.59 -0.77
N VAL A 99 5.91 -9.36 -1.11
CA VAL A 99 6.89 -10.43 -1.37
C VAL A 99 8.05 -10.32 -0.39
N HIS A 100 8.43 -11.45 0.22
CA HIS A 100 9.52 -11.47 1.18
C HIS A 100 10.85 -11.02 0.54
N LYS A 101 11.06 -11.39 -0.72
CA LYS A 101 12.23 -10.98 -1.51
C LYS A 101 11.82 -10.65 -2.93
N MET A 102 12.23 -9.49 -3.41
CA MET A 102 12.01 -9.11 -4.80
C MET A 102 12.83 -9.98 -5.75
N PRO A 103 12.20 -10.54 -6.80
CA PRO A 103 12.92 -11.26 -7.83
C PRO A 103 13.85 -10.34 -8.62
N ALA A 104 14.95 -10.89 -9.15
CA ALA A 104 15.88 -10.15 -10.00
C ALA A 104 15.21 -9.57 -11.28
N SER A 105 14.07 -10.16 -11.69
CA SER A 105 13.25 -9.63 -12.79
C SER A 105 12.61 -8.28 -12.45
N GLY A 106 12.51 -7.93 -11.15
CA GLY A 106 11.73 -6.79 -10.65
C GLY A 106 10.22 -7.03 -10.66
N VAL A 107 9.75 -8.22 -11.06
CA VAL A 107 8.32 -8.54 -11.16
C VAL A 107 7.86 -9.23 -9.89
N MET A 108 7.05 -8.56 -9.09
CA MET A 108 6.59 -9.04 -7.78
C MET A 108 5.87 -10.41 -7.88
N TRP A 109 5.06 -10.60 -8.90
CA TRP A 109 4.29 -11.84 -9.09
C TRP A 109 5.08 -13.03 -9.64
N ASP A 110 6.38 -12.85 -9.91
CA ASP A 110 7.31 -13.98 -10.15
C ASP A 110 7.79 -14.64 -8.84
N ALA A 111 7.40 -14.08 -7.68
CA ALA A 111 7.74 -14.60 -6.36
C ALA A 111 6.49 -15.04 -5.57
N ASP A 112 6.73 -15.78 -4.49
CA ASP A 112 5.68 -16.12 -3.52
C ASP A 112 5.15 -14.84 -2.86
N ARG A 113 3.86 -14.59 -2.99
CA ARG A 113 3.16 -13.48 -2.37
C ARG A 113 2.62 -13.88 -1.02
N TYR A 114 2.72 -12.98 -0.04
CA TYR A 114 2.23 -13.14 1.32
C TYR A 114 1.13 -12.13 1.59
N GLY A 115 0.13 -12.54 2.34
CA GLY A 115 -1.04 -11.72 2.64
C GLY A 115 -2.34 -12.37 2.18
N MET A 116 -3.45 -11.67 2.35
CA MET A 116 -4.78 -12.17 1.98
C MET A 116 -5.64 -11.02 1.47
N LEU A 117 -6.31 -11.22 0.33
CA LEU A 117 -7.32 -10.30 -0.17
C LEU A 117 -8.35 -11.04 -1.04
N TYR A 118 -9.52 -10.42 -1.25
CA TYR A 118 -10.40 -10.78 -2.34
C TYR A 118 -10.02 -9.96 -3.57
N GLU A 119 -9.51 -10.61 -4.62
CA GLU A 119 -9.28 -10.00 -5.93
C GLU A 119 -10.50 -10.23 -6.81
N GLN A 120 -11.04 -9.16 -7.37
CA GLN A 120 -12.11 -9.24 -8.35
C GLN A 120 -11.59 -8.84 -9.72
N HIS A 121 -11.63 -9.78 -10.64
CA HIS A 121 -11.39 -9.59 -12.07
C HIS A 121 -12.72 -9.55 -12.82
N ILE A 122 -12.69 -9.14 -14.10
CA ILE A 122 -13.92 -8.96 -14.93
C ILE A 122 -14.86 -10.18 -14.90
N TYR A 123 -14.31 -11.38 -14.81
CA TYR A 123 -15.09 -12.63 -14.92
C TYR A 123 -15.14 -13.48 -13.65
N GLU A 124 -14.35 -13.15 -12.65
CA GLU A 124 -14.27 -13.98 -11.45
C GLU A 124 -13.77 -13.20 -10.22
N THR A 125 -14.24 -13.62 -9.07
CA THR A 125 -13.66 -13.19 -7.78
C THR A 125 -12.78 -14.30 -7.26
N GLN A 126 -11.53 -13.99 -6.95
CA GLN A 126 -10.58 -14.93 -6.38
C GLN A 126 -10.26 -14.56 -4.94
N LEU A 127 -10.04 -15.56 -4.11
CA LEU A 127 -9.48 -15.38 -2.78
C LEU A 127 -7.98 -15.68 -2.85
N LEU A 128 -7.17 -14.65 -2.82
CA LEU A 128 -5.74 -14.80 -2.62
C LEU A 128 -5.48 -15.13 -1.15
N MET A 129 -5.06 -16.37 -0.90
CA MET A 129 -4.70 -16.86 0.43
C MET A 129 -3.27 -17.36 0.42
N ASN A 130 -2.31 -16.46 0.50
CA ASN A 130 -0.95 -16.83 0.79
C ASN A 130 -0.74 -16.79 2.30
N ARG A 131 -0.84 -17.94 2.92
CA ARG A 131 -0.70 -18.08 4.38
C ARG A 131 0.72 -17.79 4.82
N ILE A 132 0.82 -16.90 5.78
CA ILE A 132 2.01 -16.72 6.59
C ILE A 132 1.98 -17.82 7.67
N GLU A 133 2.20 -19.09 7.28
CA GLU A 133 2.01 -20.25 8.17
C GLU A 133 3.10 -20.42 9.23
N SER A 134 4.28 -19.89 9.01
CA SER A 134 5.46 -20.25 9.80
C SER A 134 6.19 -19.08 10.44
N ILE A 135 5.56 -17.95 10.57
CA ILE A 135 6.25 -16.81 11.08
C ILE A 135 6.01 -16.65 12.56
N THR A 136 7.07 -16.99 13.27
CA THR A 136 7.55 -16.39 14.52
C THR A 136 6.44 -15.78 15.41
N GLU A 137 6.73 -15.60 16.64
CA GLU A 137 5.96 -14.90 17.68
C GLU A 137 5.50 -13.47 17.25
N GLN A 138 5.92 -12.97 16.07
CA GLN A 138 5.54 -11.68 15.52
C GLN A 138 4.26 -11.79 14.68
N ASN A 139 3.36 -10.82 14.84
CA ASN A 139 2.10 -10.75 14.09
C ASN A 139 2.24 -10.15 12.68
N TYR A 140 3.43 -10.21 12.08
CA TYR A 140 3.72 -9.70 10.73
C TYR A 140 4.90 -10.42 10.09
N LEU A 141 5.00 -10.35 8.77
CA LEU A 141 6.15 -10.73 7.96
C LEU A 141 6.86 -9.48 7.45
N GLU A 142 8.18 -9.41 7.60
CA GLU A 142 9.01 -8.41 6.94
C GLU A 142 9.18 -8.77 5.46
N VAL A 143 8.97 -7.80 4.57
CA VAL A 143 8.95 -7.98 3.12
C VAL A 143 9.79 -6.90 2.42
N GLU A 144 10.28 -7.19 1.21
CA GLU A 144 11.03 -6.20 0.42
C GLU A 144 10.12 -5.28 -0.39
N ALA A 145 8.93 -5.75 -0.76
CA ALA A 145 7.94 -4.92 -1.45
C ALA A 145 6.51 -5.34 -1.11
N ILE A 146 5.60 -4.38 -1.17
CA ILE A 146 4.16 -4.57 -1.03
C ILE A 146 3.44 -4.10 -2.28
N ASP A 147 2.25 -4.66 -2.51
CA ASP A 147 1.35 -4.26 -3.60
C ASP A 147 0.65 -2.95 -3.25
N GLY A 148 0.55 -2.06 -4.22
CA GLY A 148 0.16 -0.67 -4.06
C GLY A 148 -1.32 -0.40 -3.82
N PHE A 149 -2.19 -1.41 -3.94
CA PHE A 149 -3.63 -1.16 -3.76
C PHE A 149 -3.99 -0.67 -2.34
N ILE A 150 -3.15 -0.97 -1.34
CA ILE A 150 -3.25 -0.40 0.01
C ILE A 150 -1.88 -0.38 0.70
N MET A 151 -1.45 0.80 1.12
CA MET A 151 -0.18 1.04 1.80
C MET A 151 -0.41 1.97 2.99
N VAL A 152 0.04 1.58 4.18
CA VAL A 152 -0.08 2.38 5.40
C VAL A 152 1.30 2.80 5.88
N THR A 153 1.50 4.09 6.14
CA THR A 153 2.79 4.62 6.60
C THR A 153 2.64 5.39 7.90
N GLN A 154 3.71 5.46 8.70
CA GLN A 154 3.80 6.33 9.86
C GLN A 154 4.89 7.41 9.73
N TYR A 155 5.62 7.42 8.62
CA TYR A 155 6.64 8.41 8.28
C TYR A 155 6.43 8.91 6.86
N ASP A 156 6.75 10.18 6.63
CA ASP A 156 6.66 10.80 5.32
C ASP A 156 8.00 10.66 4.60
N ILE A 157 8.07 9.75 3.65
CA ILE A 157 9.18 9.59 2.72
C ILE A 157 8.66 9.99 1.33
N PRO A 158 9.29 10.95 0.65
CA PRO A 158 8.85 11.38 -0.67
C PRO A 158 8.81 10.21 -1.67
N TRP A 159 7.75 10.17 -2.45
CA TRP A 159 7.61 9.24 -3.57
C TRP A 159 8.56 9.66 -4.70
N ARG A 160 9.16 8.69 -5.37
CA ARG A 160 10.15 8.91 -6.43
C ARG A 160 9.51 9.38 -7.75
N GLU A 161 8.82 10.53 -7.73
CA GLU A 161 8.22 11.14 -8.95
C GLU A 161 9.27 11.60 -9.96
N ASP A 162 10.52 11.75 -9.53
CA ASP A 162 11.68 12.00 -10.38
C ASP A 162 11.99 10.82 -11.30
N LEU A 163 11.58 9.60 -10.93
CA LEU A 163 11.90 8.37 -11.64
C LEU A 163 10.64 7.66 -12.16
N PHE A 164 9.60 7.55 -11.34
CA PHE A 164 8.35 6.86 -11.66
C PHE A 164 7.24 7.88 -11.96
N ASP A 165 7.08 8.21 -13.23
CA ASP A 165 6.17 9.24 -13.71
C ASP A 165 4.88 8.66 -14.34
N LYS A 166 4.56 7.38 -14.04
CA LYS A 166 3.38 6.67 -14.51
C LYS A 166 2.60 6.02 -13.35
N TRP A 167 1.97 4.88 -13.62
CA TRP A 167 1.03 4.22 -12.71
C TRP A 167 1.54 2.88 -12.18
N ASP A 168 2.74 2.47 -12.54
CA ASP A 168 3.36 1.20 -12.20
C ASP A 168 4.62 1.43 -11.35
N PHE A 169 5.02 0.44 -10.54
CA PHE A 169 6.24 0.41 -9.72
C PHE A 169 6.38 1.52 -8.66
N TYR A 170 5.40 2.40 -8.47
CA TYR A 170 5.40 3.39 -7.40
C TYR A 170 5.43 2.74 -6.01
N ASP A 171 4.74 1.61 -5.84
CA ASP A 171 4.60 0.80 -4.64
C ASP A 171 5.89 0.06 -4.27
N ALA A 172 6.43 -0.70 -5.23
CA ALA A 172 7.70 -1.40 -5.06
C ALA A 172 8.84 -0.40 -4.80
N SER A 173 8.89 0.73 -5.53
CA SER A 173 9.90 1.76 -5.31
C SER A 173 9.77 2.40 -3.93
N GLN A 174 8.55 2.71 -3.48
CA GLN A 174 8.34 3.27 -2.15
C GLN A 174 8.73 2.29 -1.04
N SER A 175 8.44 1.00 -1.23
CA SER A 175 8.90 -0.04 -0.32
C SER A 175 10.43 -0.02 -0.17
N MET A 176 11.15 0.04 -1.31
CA MET A 176 12.60 0.12 -1.31
C MET A 176 13.12 1.43 -0.69
N GLU A 177 12.44 2.56 -0.90
CA GLU A 177 12.82 3.83 -0.25
C GLU A 177 12.66 3.76 1.27
N PHE A 178 11.60 3.14 1.79
CA PHE A 178 11.47 2.92 3.24
C PHE A 178 12.63 2.07 3.78
N ILE A 179 13.02 1.00 3.08
CA ILE A 179 14.14 0.14 3.46
C ILE A 179 15.47 0.91 3.42
N ARG A 180 15.71 1.72 2.37
CA ARG A 180 16.90 2.59 2.27
C ARG A 180 17.01 3.61 3.41
N HIS A 181 15.88 4.06 3.93
CA HIS A 181 15.83 4.95 5.11
C HIS A 181 15.95 4.20 6.46
N GLY A 182 16.18 2.88 6.43
CA GLY A 182 16.39 2.06 7.62
C GLY A 182 15.10 1.59 8.29
N TYR A 183 13.95 1.71 7.62
CA TYR A 183 12.68 1.22 8.12
C TYR A 183 12.36 -0.17 7.57
N LYS A 184 11.46 -0.86 8.25
CA LYS A 184 10.92 -2.14 7.82
C LYS A 184 9.62 -1.92 7.08
N VAL A 185 9.41 -2.73 6.04
CA VAL A 185 8.16 -2.89 5.32
C VAL A 185 7.57 -4.24 5.70
N VAL A 186 6.29 -4.30 6.03
CA VAL A 186 5.70 -5.53 6.57
C VAL A 186 4.32 -5.83 6.01
N VAL A 187 3.96 -7.11 6.00
CA VAL A 187 2.59 -7.59 5.77
C VAL A 187 2.09 -8.20 7.08
N PRO A 188 0.95 -7.78 7.63
CA PRO A 188 0.38 -8.34 8.85
C PRO A 188 -0.03 -9.80 8.67
N LYS A 189 0.04 -10.57 9.76
CA LYS A 189 -0.63 -11.86 9.82
C LYS A 189 -2.14 -11.64 9.87
N MET A 190 -2.84 -12.18 8.89
CA MET A 190 -4.28 -12.05 8.76
C MET A 190 -4.96 -13.42 8.95
N GLU A 191 -6.08 -13.45 9.66
CA GLU A 191 -6.95 -14.63 9.76
C GLU A 191 -8.01 -14.66 8.67
N GLN A 192 -8.30 -13.49 8.10
CA GLN A 192 -9.24 -13.27 6.99
C GLN A 192 -8.79 -12.08 6.15
N PRO A 193 -9.20 -12.00 4.88
CA PRO A 193 -8.89 -10.84 4.04
C PRO A 193 -9.38 -9.52 4.65
N TRP A 194 -8.54 -8.49 4.56
CA TRP A 194 -8.88 -7.16 5.06
C TRP A 194 -9.59 -6.29 4.03
N CYS A 195 -9.45 -6.63 2.76
CA CYS A 195 -10.02 -5.83 1.68
C CYS A 195 -10.47 -6.68 0.49
N VAL A 196 -11.27 -6.03 -0.35
CA VAL A 196 -11.57 -6.41 -1.72
C VAL A 196 -10.84 -5.44 -2.63
N HIS A 197 -10.14 -5.92 -3.64
CA HIS A 197 -9.53 -5.12 -4.69
C HIS A 197 -10.27 -5.45 -6.01
N ASP A 198 -11.07 -4.51 -6.47
CA ASP A 198 -11.83 -4.62 -7.73
C ASP A 198 -10.97 -4.13 -8.91
N CYS A 199 -9.90 -4.90 -9.19
CA CYS A 199 -8.89 -4.52 -10.17
C CYS A 199 -9.38 -4.48 -11.62
N GLY A 200 -10.56 -5.01 -11.91
CA GLY A 200 -11.21 -4.88 -13.20
C GLY A 200 -10.31 -5.30 -14.39
N PHE A 201 -10.03 -4.36 -15.28
CA PHE A 201 -9.14 -4.54 -16.42
C PHE A 201 -7.78 -3.90 -16.16
N ILE A 202 -6.73 -4.70 -16.12
CA ILE A 202 -5.36 -4.24 -15.88
C ILE A 202 -4.72 -3.81 -17.21
N SER A 203 -4.24 -2.57 -17.28
CA SER A 203 -3.48 -2.05 -18.41
C SER A 203 -1.98 -2.10 -18.11
N LEU A 204 -1.22 -2.85 -18.90
CA LEU A 204 0.24 -2.96 -18.75
C LEU A 204 1.01 -2.08 -19.76
N GLY A 205 0.38 -1.04 -20.30
CA GLY A 205 0.94 -0.25 -21.38
C GLY A 205 2.28 0.42 -21.09
N ASN A 206 2.53 0.80 -19.84
CA ASN A 206 3.80 1.43 -19.40
C ASN A 206 4.65 0.51 -18.51
N TYR A 207 4.13 -0.63 -18.13
CA TYR A 207 4.72 -1.54 -17.14
C TYR A 207 6.19 -1.88 -17.40
N GLU A 208 6.53 -2.28 -18.64
CA GLU A 208 7.89 -2.70 -18.97
C GLU A 208 8.90 -1.55 -18.86
N GLY A 209 8.53 -0.35 -19.26
CA GLY A 209 9.38 0.83 -19.11
C GLY A 209 9.68 1.16 -17.64
N GLU A 210 8.65 1.16 -16.80
CA GLU A 210 8.78 1.39 -15.36
C GLU A 210 9.54 0.26 -14.66
N ARG A 211 9.33 -0.98 -15.09
CA ARG A 211 10.09 -2.15 -14.61
C ARG A 211 11.60 -1.99 -14.84
N GLN A 212 12.00 -1.57 -16.04
CA GLN A 212 13.42 -1.35 -16.34
C GLN A 212 14.04 -0.28 -15.47
N LYS A 213 13.34 0.83 -15.23
CA LYS A 213 13.78 1.87 -14.29
C LYS A 213 13.96 1.29 -12.87
N PHE A 214 12.99 0.48 -12.40
CA PHE A 214 13.05 -0.16 -11.09
C PHE A 214 14.24 -1.09 -10.94
N VAL A 215 14.47 -1.98 -11.93
CA VAL A 215 15.59 -2.92 -11.91
C VAL A 215 16.91 -2.15 -11.89
N GLN A 216 17.06 -1.16 -12.76
CA GLN A 216 18.29 -0.35 -12.80
C GLN A 216 18.56 0.39 -11.49
N GLU A 217 17.53 0.95 -10.85
CA GLU A 217 17.69 1.75 -9.62
C GLU A 217 17.92 0.89 -8.38
N TYR A 218 17.18 -0.22 -8.24
CA TYR A 218 17.11 -0.95 -6.98
C TYR A 218 17.74 -2.35 -7.02
N MET A 219 17.75 -3.02 -8.18
CA MET A 219 18.25 -4.39 -8.28
C MET A 219 19.72 -4.43 -8.76
N ASP A 220 20.08 -3.59 -9.75
CA ASP A 220 21.44 -3.56 -10.30
C ASP A 220 22.39 -2.71 -9.45
N ASN A 221 21.87 -1.72 -8.71
CA ASN A 221 22.63 -0.81 -7.85
C ASN A 221 22.07 -0.81 -6.42
N PRO A 222 22.08 -1.93 -5.69
CA PRO A 222 21.62 -1.96 -4.31
C PRO A 222 22.52 -1.06 -3.45
N ARG A 223 21.96 0.01 -2.91
CA ARG A 223 22.69 0.95 -2.02
C ARG A 223 22.47 0.56 -0.57
#